data_5e4de664502a7eb93dbcc9227efb1d54
#
_entry.id   5e4de664502a7eb93dbcc9227efb1d54
#
_cell.length_a   1.000
_cell.length_b   1.000
_cell.length_c   1.000
_cell.angle_alpha   90.00
_cell.angle_beta   90.00
_cell.angle_gamma   90.00
#
_symmetry.space_group_name_H-M   'P 1'
#
loop_
_entity.id
_entity.type
_entity.pdbx_description
1 polymer ?
#
loop_
_entity_poly.entity_id
_entity_poly.type
_entity_poly.pdbx_seq_one_letter_code
_entity_poly.pdbx_strand_id
1 'polypeptide(L)'
;LIWSITIENTVGFGISEINDNNRVDYIVCGGVGSSQERWIARLNGENGSIVWNRTYSINQGNNMFDGVRTTIVGSDGYIYGSGFVGGDESNTIFVVYGGSAMVIKVNPSNGNEVWTHINDQTEYAMSMVESSNGNFFYGSTNYDENLTLTKINSNGTESWTRQLAGTDSVIPADLDITNEDIIFYGGHSYRDGNGEPFDYTSIRIDLEGNIDWIKNYAGPRGYNLEYIRNELYGIKTIENGVYLFGGTGDEDESYSEDSSMYESSDVWNGWVLFTDHNGNIIRSDVFCHNNVNTATEYGDITEDGYMIFNDTDAFGDTEVGVMRILNPSLSKNDILHDYNTFLYPNPTSFYLNLDVDKNYQIVVCDMLGNKIFSQFGNKINIEHLPSATYIVSIADKDNDEKLIYKVIKN
;
A
#
# COMPACT_ATOMS: atom_id res chain seq x y z
N LEU A 1 14.48 -2.53 19.21
CA LEU A 1 15.12 -1.41 18.50
C LEU A 1 16.61 -1.70 18.39
N ILE A 2 17.17 -1.73 17.17
CA ILE A 2 18.60 -1.93 16.94
C ILE A 2 19.33 -0.58 17.03
N TRP A 3 18.81 0.43 16.32
CA TRP A 3 19.29 1.81 16.37
C TRP A 3 18.16 2.78 16.00
N SER A 4 18.36 4.04 16.30
CA SER A 4 17.49 5.15 15.94
C SER A 4 18.33 6.37 15.63
N ILE A 5 17.94 7.14 14.63
CA ILE A 5 18.61 8.38 14.25
C ILE A 5 17.56 9.45 13.95
N THR A 6 17.87 10.68 14.34
CA THR A 6 17.12 11.87 13.94
C THR A 6 17.99 12.70 13.00
N ILE A 7 17.47 13.05 11.84
CA ILE A 7 18.12 13.98 10.91
C ILE A 7 17.34 15.29 10.99
N GLU A 8 17.96 16.27 11.61
CA GLU A 8 17.32 17.55 11.91
C GLU A 8 16.94 18.30 10.63
N ASN A 9 15.84 19.04 10.69
CA ASN A 9 15.36 19.90 9.62
C ASN A 9 14.92 19.19 8.34
N THR A 10 14.64 17.89 8.40
CA THR A 10 14.20 17.11 7.25
C THR A 10 12.81 16.52 7.47
N VAL A 11 12.08 16.32 6.39
CA VAL A 11 10.86 15.53 6.33
C VAL A 11 11.14 14.33 5.44
N GLY A 12 10.97 13.13 5.99
CA GLY A 12 11.17 11.88 5.25
C GLY A 12 9.90 11.45 4.53
N PHE A 13 10.03 11.05 3.28
CA PHE A 13 8.93 10.51 2.47
C PHE A 13 9.11 9.04 2.10
N GLY A 14 10.35 8.61 1.91
CA GLY A 14 10.63 7.27 1.42
C GLY A 14 11.92 6.69 1.97
N ILE A 15 11.99 5.35 1.91
CA ILE A 15 13.16 4.56 2.28
C ILE A 15 13.32 3.41 1.29
N SER A 16 14.56 3.10 0.94
CA SER A 16 14.91 1.92 0.14
C SER A 16 16.22 1.29 0.63
N GLU A 17 16.44 0.05 0.26
CA GLU A 17 17.65 -0.69 0.62
C GLU A 17 18.70 -0.61 -0.48
N ILE A 18 19.97 -0.55 -0.09
CA ILE A 18 21.11 -0.69 -0.99
C ILE A 18 22.13 -1.69 -0.42
N ASN A 19 22.50 -2.66 -1.26
CA ASN A 19 23.52 -3.64 -0.88
C ASN A 19 24.92 -3.10 -1.15
N ASP A 20 25.78 -3.12 -0.13
CA ASP A 20 27.18 -2.72 -0.21
C ASP A 20 28.09 -3.78 0.43
N ASN A 21 28.74 -4.58 -0.39
CA ASN A 21 29.76 -5.53 0.05
C ASN A 21 29.36 -6.41 1.25
N ASN A 22 28.20 -7.05 1.20
CA ASN A 22 27.58 -7.88 2.25
C ASN A 22 26.95 -7.11 3.42
N ARG A 23 26.81 -5.79 3.32
CA ARG A 23 26.05 -4.96 4.24
C ARG A 23 24.86 -4.36 3.52
N VAL A 24 23.71 -4.36 4.15
CA VAL A 24 22.54 -3.59 3.71
C VAL A 24 22.62 -2.21 4.34
N ASP A 25 22.63 -1.16 3.53
CA ASP A 25 22.46 0.23 3.94
C ASP A 25 21.06 0.71 3.53
N TYR A 26 20.64 1.83 4.09
CA TYR A 26 19.34 2.42 3.78
C TYR A 26 19.51 3.78 3.11
N ILE A 27 18.75 3.99 2.05
CA ILE A 27 18.58 5.29 1.40
C ILE A 27 17.29 5.88 1.91
N VAL A 28 17.35 7.04 2.50
CA VAL A 28 16.17 7.81 2.94
C VAL A 28 16.07 9.07 2.12
N CYS A 29 14.86 9.48 1.79
CA CYS A 29 14.62 10.64 0.93
C CYS A 29 13.46 11.50 1.43
N GLY A 30 13.41 12.74 0.96
CA GLY A 30 12.38 13.69 1.33
C GLY A 30 12.69 15.12 0.94
N GLY A 31 12.36 16.04 1.83
CA GLY A 31 12.63 17.46 1.69
C GLY A 31 13.33 18.07 2.93
N VAL A 32 13.98 19.20 2.75
CA VAL A 32 14.54 19.99 3.85
C VAL A 32 13.51 21.06 4.26
N GLY A 33 13.02 20.98 5.50
CA GLY A 33 11.88 21.78 5.94
C GLY A 33 12.06 23.29 5.86
N SER A 34 13.26 23.82 6.08
CA SER A 34 13.51 25.26 6.07
C SER A 34 13.88 25.84 4.70
N SER A 35 14.50 25.04 3.83
CA SER A 35 14.95 25.48 2.50
C SER A 35 14.10 24.93 1.36
N GLN A 36 13.18 23.99 1.69
CA GLN A 36 12.30 23.37 0.71
C GLN A 36 13.07 22.76 -0.47
N GLU A 37 14.22 22.15 -0.16
CA GLU A 37 15.10 21.52 -1.14
C GLU A 37 14.91 20.00 -1.09
N ARG A 38 15.12 19.35 -2.23
CA ARG A 38 15.17 17.89 -2.35
C ARG A 38 16.29 17.34 -1.48
N TRP A 39 16.02 16.23 -0.81
CA TRP A 39 16.95 15.63 0.12
C TRP A 39 17.05 14.12 -0.04
N ILE A 40 18.28 13.60 -0.01
CA ILE A 40 18.57 12.16 0.06
C ILE A 40 19.74 11.96 1.02
N ALA A 41 19.69 10.90 1.83
CA ALA A 41 20.81 10.46 2.65
C ALA A 41 20.98 8.93 2.59
N ARG A 42 22.20 8.46 2.76
CA ARG A 42 22.54 7.05 2.95
C ARG A 42 22.95 6.82 4.39
N LEU A 43 22.34 5.81 5.00
CA LEU A 43 22.55 5.40 6.37
C LEU A 43 23.20 4.02 6.41
N ASN A 44 24.16 3.85 7.29
CA ASN A 44 24.75 2.55 7.59
C ASN A 44 23.70 1.65 8.27
N GLY A 45 23.41 0.50 7.68
CA GLY A 45 22.35 -0.37 8.18
C GLY A 45 22.66 -1.06 9.51
N GLU A 46 23.93 -1.17 9.90
CA GLU A 46 24.30 -1.81 11.17
C GLU A 46 24.10 -0.91 12.38
N ASN A 47 24.30 0.41 12.22
CA ASN A 47 24.36 1.33 13.35
C ASN A 47 23.65 2.67 13.13
N GLY A 48 23.01 2.88 11.96
CA GLY A 48 22.29 4.11 11.64
C GLY A 48 23.15 5.33 11.36
N SER A 49 24.50 5.23 11.36
CA SER A 49 25.34 6.39 11.10
C SER A 49 25.19 6.89 9.66
N ILE A 50 25.25 8.21 9.48
CA ILE A 50 25.16 8.82 8.16
C ILE A 50 26.44 8.52 7.36
N VAL A 51 26.29 7.82 6.22
CA VAL A 51 27.36 7.59 5.25
C VAL A 51 27.56 8.85 4.42
N TRP A 52 26.48 9.42 3.91
CA TRP A 52 26.44 10.72 3.29
C TRP A 52 25.01 11.33 3.40
N ASN A 53 24.94 12.66 3.33
CA ASN A 53 23.71 13.43 3.41
C ASN A 53 23.82 14.58 2.40
N ARG A 54 22.82 14.76 1.52
CA ARG A 54 22.84 15.73 0.43
C ARG A 54 21.49 16.40 0.24
N THR A 55 21.57 17.69 -0.04
CA THR A 55 20.48 18.49 -0.58
C THR A 55 20.76 18.84 -2.05
N TYR A 56 19.69 18.96 -2.84
CA TYR A 56 19.80 19.24 -4.28
C TYR A 56 18.89 20.41 -4.59
N SER A 57 19.52 21.57 -4.80
CA SER A 57 18.80 22.82 -5.08
C SER A 57 18.56 22.99 -6.57
N ILE A 58 17.36 23.40 -6.90
CA ILE A 58 17.06 24.02 -8.19
C ILE A 58 16.69 25.46 -7.88
N ASN A 59 17.43 26.43 -8.44
CA ASN A 59 17.16 27.87 -8.22
C ASN A 59 15.84 28.29 -8.87
N GLN A 60 14.72 28.02 -8.21
CA GLN A 60 13.38 28.34 -8.73
C GLN A 60 12.69 29.53 -8.03
N GLY A 61 13.36 30.27 -7.19
CA GLY A 61 12.76 31.39 -6.49
C GLY A 61 12.24 31.04 -5.10
N ASN A 62 11.78 32.06 -4.37
CA ASN A 62 11.34 31.91 -3.00
C ASN A 62 9.94 31.26 -2.92
N ASN A 63 9.73 30.40 -1.93
CA ASN A 63 8.47 29.78 -1.53
C ASN A 63 7.96 28.65 -2.45
N MET A 64 8.84 27.90 -3.09
CA MET A 64 8.46 26.69 -3.80
C MET A 64 8.95 25.46 -3.07
N PHE A 65 8.15 24.40 -3.08
CA PHE A 65 8.43 23.15 -2.39
C PHE A 65 9.06 22.14 -3.36
N ASP A 66 10.22 21.60 -2.98
CA ASP A 66 10.90 20.54 -3.72
C ASP A 66 11.03 19.30 -2.82
N GLY A 67 10.86 18.10 -3.36
CA GLY A 67 11.00 16.89 -2.59
C GLY A 67 11.29 15.65 -3.43
N VAL A 68 11.90 14.65 -2.78
CA VAL A 68 12.05 13.30 -3.32
C VAL A 68 11.09 12.40 -2.57
N ARG A 69 10.10 11.86 -3.26
CA ARG A 69 9.03 11.04 -2.67
C ARG A 69 9.46 9.61 -2.42
N THR A 70 10.14 9.01 -3.39
CA THR A 70 10.63 7.64 -3.27
C THR A 70 12.00 7.49 -3.92
N THR A 71 12.71 6.44 -3.55
CA THR A 71 13.97 6.06 -4.18
C THR A 71 13.97 4.58 -4.51
N ILE A 72 14.65 4.23 -5.60
CA ILE A 72 15.00 2.86 -5.96
C ILE A 72 16.49 2.77 -6.28
N VAL A 73 17.06 1.58 -6.12
CA VAL A 73 18.42 1.29 -6.60
C VAL A 73 18.30 0.58 -7.93
N GLY A 74 18.76 1.25 -8.97
CA GLY A 74 18.72 0.69 -10.33
C GLY A 74 19.65 -0.50 -10.52
N SER A 75 19.39 -1.29 -11.53
CA SER A 75 20.23 -2.45 -11.91
C SER A 75 21.67 -2.07 -12.26
N ASP A 76 21.91 -0.79 -12.59
CA ASP A 76 23.23 -0.20 -12.81
C ASP A 76 23.95 0.22 -11.51
N GLY A 77 23.30 0.00 -10.35
CA GLY A 77 23.83 0.29 -9.03
C GLY A 77 23.72 1.75 -8.59
N TYR A 78 23.13 2.64 -9.41
CA TYR A 78 22.86 4.02 -9.02
C TYR A 78 21.53 4.13 -8.27
N ILE A 79 21.39 5.22 -7.51
CA ILE A 79 20.15 5.55 -6.83
C ILE A 79 19.35 6.49 -7.72
N TYR A 80 18.09 6.18 -7.90
CA TYR A 80 17.11 7.02 -8.60
C TYR A 80 16.05 7.46 -7.62
N GLY A 81 15.71 8.73 -7.64
CA GLY A 81 14.64 9.30 -6.81
C GLY A 81 13.59 9.97 -7.67
N SER A 82 12.32 9.68 -7.43
CA SER A 82 11.19 10.40 -8.03
C SER A 82 10.59 11.38 -7.03
N GLY A 83 9.98 12.46 -7.52
CA GLY A 83 9.40 13.48 -6.68
C GLY A 83 8.94 14.70 -7.47
N PHE A 84 9.15 15.87 -6.93
CA PHE A 84 8.63 17.12 -7.50
C PHE A 84 9.59 18.28 -7.28
N VAL A 85 9.43 19.29 -8.13
CA VAL A 85 10.09 20.58 -8.03
C VAL A 85 9.09 21.70 -8.29
N GLY A 86 9.21 22.78 -7.54
CA GLY A 86 8.39 23.97 -7.74
C GLY A 86 6.92 23.78 -7.34
N GLY A 87 6.64 22.90 -6.41
CA GLY A 87 5.30 22.72 -5.88
C GLY A 87 4.83 23.90 -5.04
N ASP A 88 3.52 24.11 -4.97
CA ASP A 88 2.93 25.13 -4.11
C ASP A 88 3.14 24.77 -2.63
N GLU A 89 3.32 25.77 -1.79
CA GLU A 89 3.38 25.62 -0.34
C GLU A 89 1.99 25.21 0.19
N SER A 90 1.67 23.89 0.10
CA SER A 90 0.47 23.38 0.72
C SER A 90 0.75 22.94 2.15
N ASN A 91 -0.22 23.12 3.03
CA ASN A 91 -0.11 22.68 4.43
C ASN A 91 -0.12 21.16 4.58
N THR A 92 -0.27 20.40 3.51
CA THR A 92 -0.29 18.96 3.50
C THR A 92 0.94 18.41 2.76
N ILE A 93 1.79 17.74 3.49
CA ILE A 93 3.04 17.12 3.02
C ILE A 93 2.77 15.99 1.99
N PHE A 94 1.56 15.45 1.96
CA PHE A 94 1.21 14.27 1.17
C PHE A 94 0.85 14.59 -0.28
N VAL A 95 0.19 15.71 -0.53
CA VAL A 95 -0.22 16.13 -1.87
C VAL A 95 0.36 17.50 -2.15
N VAL A 96 1.24 17.60 -3.14
CA VAL A 96 1.82 18.84 -3.59
C VAL A 96 1.13 19.22 -4.89
N TYR A 97 0.44 20.34 -4.89
CA TYR A 97 -0.18 20.89 -6.07
C TYR A 97 0.77 21.85 -6.78
N GLY A 98 0.63 21.96 -8.08
CA GLY A 98 1.35 22.93 -8.89
C GLY A 98 2.86 22.73 -8.80
N GLY A 99 3.46 21.99 -9.55
CA GLY A 99 4.89 21.75 -9.64
C GLY A 99 5.16 20.90 -10.85
N SER A 100 6.38 20.44 -11.01
CA SER A 100 6.76 19.56 -12.11
C SER A 100 7.25 18.23 -11.57
N ALA A 101 6.86 17.14 -12.21
CA ALA A 101 7.40 15.82 -11.91
C ALA A 101 8.92 15.81 -12.14
N MET A 102 9.64 15.15 -11.23
CA MET A 102 11.09 15.12 -11.25
C MET A 102 11.62 13.73 -10.98
N VAL A 103 12.70 13.35 -11.69
CA VAL A 103 13.54 12.20 -11.38
C VAL A 103 14.99 12.65 -11.28
N ILE A 104 15.66 12.23 -10.22
CA ILE A 104 17.09 12.49 -9.98
C ILE A 104 17.85 11.17 -9.94
N LYS A 105 19.04 11.13 -10.57
CA LYS A 105 20.01 10.05 -10.44
C LYS A 105 21.19 10.51 -9.64
N VAL A 106 21.56 9.74 -8.60
CA VAL A 106 22.69 10.07 -7.75
C VAL A 106 23.67 8.91 -7.60
N ASN A 107 24.94 9.27 -7.39
CA ASN A 107 26.02 8.30 -7.15
C ASN A 107 25.87 7.68 -5.75
N PRO A 108 25.78 6.35 -5.61
CA PRO A 108 25.55 5.71 -4.32
C PRO A 108 26.69 5.87 -3.30
N SER A 109 27.92 6.12 -3.77
CA SER A 109 29.09 6.20 -2.89
C SER A 109 29.20 7.56 -2.18
N ASN A 110 28.68 8.63 -2.77
CA ASN A 110 28.89 10.00 -2.26
C ASN A 110 27.67 10.93 -2.35
N GLY A 111 26.55 10.44 -2.95
CA GLY A 111 25.34 11.21 -3.15
C GLY A 111 25.44 12.33 -4.18
N ASN A 112 26.48 12.38 -4.99
CA ASN A 112 26.57 13.43 -6.02
C ASN A 112 25.53 13.18 -7.12
N GLU A 113 24.85 14.26 -7.50
CA GLU A 113 23.94 14.25 -8.64
C GLU A 113 24.67 13.87 -9.92
N VAL A 114 24.08 12.97 -10.69
CA VAL A 114 24.54 12.59 -12.02
C VAL A 114 23.75 13.35 -13.08
N TRP A 115 22.42 13.34 -12.93
CA TRP A 115 21.49 14.13 -13.72
C TRP A 115 20.17 14.30 -13.00
N THR A 116 19.40 15.29 -13.40
CA THR A 116 18.00 15.49 -13.03
C THR A 116 17.16 15.65 -14.29
N HIS A 117 16.08 14.90 -14.39
CA HIS A 117 15.02 15.03 -15.37
C HIS A 117 13.85 15.76 -14.74
N ILE A 118 13.28 16.74 -15.42
CA ILE A 118 12.08 17.47 -15.01
C ILE A 118 11.09 17.43 -16.18
N ASN A 119 9.86 17.04 -15.89
CA ASN A 119 8.75 17.07 -16.83
C ASN A 119 7.75 18.13 -16.40
N ASP A 120 7.74 19.27 -17.09
CA ASP A 120 6.86 20.40 -16.83
C ASP A 120 5.43 20.25 -17.39
N GLN A 121 5.14 19.12 -18.04
CA GLN A 121 3.81 18.78 -18.52
C GLN A 121 3.03 17.93 -17.51
N THR A 122 3.69 17.51 -16.45
CA THR A 122 3.10 16.65 -15.39
C THR A 122 3.46 17.20 -14.03
N GLU A 123 2.56 17.02 -13.09
CA GLU A 123 2.77 17.34 -11.68
C GLU A 123 3.49 16.16 -11.01
N TYR A 124 4.00 16.33 -9.86
CA TYR A 124 4.72 15.40 -8.97
C TYR A 124 4.78 13.91 -9.40
N ALA A 125 5.98 13.33 -9.44
CA ALA A 125 6.19 11.89 -9.63
C ALA A 125 6.08 11.18 -8.26
N MET A 126 4.99 10.42 -8.07
CA MET A 126 4.69 9.76 -6.79
C MET A 126 5.60 8.58 -6.52
N SER A 127 5.78 7.72 -7.49
CA SER A 127 6.56 6.49 -7.38
C SER A 127 7.20 6.14 -8.73
N MET A 128 8.19 5.25 -8.70
CA MET A 128 8.88 4.81 -9.91
C MET A 128 9.35 3.36 -9.81
N VAL A 129 9.48 2.71 -10.97
CA VAL A 129 10.00 1.35 -11.12
C VAL A 129 11.00 1.24 -12.26
N GLU A 130 11.85 0.21 -12.21
CA GLU A 130 12.75 -0.17 -13.31
C GLU A 130 12.25 -1.47 -13.96
N SER A 131 12.13 -1.48 -15.27
CA SER A 131 11.82 -2.68 -16.05
C SER A 131 13.07 -3.53 -16.30
N SER A 132 12.88 -4.79 -16.69
CA SER A 132 13.97 -5.76 -16.94
C SER A 132 14.97 -5.29 -17.99
N ASN A 133 14.57 -4.38 -18.89
CA ASN A 133 15.41 -3.81 -19.95
C ASN A 133 16.13 -2.51 -19.53
N GLY A 134 16.07 -2.12 -18.23
CA GLY A 134 16.77 -0.96 -17.69
C GLY A 134 16.14 0.39 -18.02
N ASN A 135 14.87 0.41 -18.43
CA ASN A 135 14.10 1.65 -18.51
C ASN A 135 13.36 1.88 -17.21
N PHE A 136 13.15 3.15 -16.89
CA PHE A 136 12.42 3.56 -15.70
C PHE A 136 11.05 4.11 -16.09
N PHE A 137 10.06 3.83 -15.25
CA PHE A 137 8.71 4.33 -15.38
C PHE A 137 8.32 5.03 -14.09
N TYR A 138 7.73 6.21 -14.19
CA TYR A 138 7.16 6.88 -13.04
C TYR A 138 5.72 7.33 -13.29
N GLY A 139 4.92 7.25 -12.22
CA GLY A 139 3.54 7.69 -12.21
C GLY A 139 3.43 9.14 -11.74
N SER A 140 2.57 9.91 -12.38
CA SER A 140 2.29 11.32 -12.09
C SER A 140 0.86 11.69 -12.52
N THR A 141 0.48 12.95 -12.36
CA THR A 141 -0.73 13.51 -12.97
C THR A 141 -0.37 14.62 -13.96
N ASN A 142 -1.26 14.92 -14.88
CA ASN A 142 -1.21 16.16 -15.62
C ASN A 142 -2.06 17.25 -14.93
N TYR A 143 -1.99 18.47 -15.41
CA TYR A 143 -2.74 19.62 -14.87
C TYR A 143 -4.27 19.51 -15.01
N ASP A 144 -4.79 18.51 -15.71
CA ASP A 144 -6.21 18.16 -15.82
C ASP A 144 -6.57 16.98 -14.90
N GLU A 145 -5.73 16.67 -13.90
CA GLU A 145 -5.91 15.61 -12.89
C GLU A 145 -6.05 14.19 -13.46
N ASN A 146 -5.53 13.96 -14.68
CA ASN A 146 -5.46 12.61 -15.23
C ASN A 146 -4.13 11.94 -14.86
N LEU A 147 -4.16 10.66 -14.55
CA LEU A 147 -2.93 9.90 -14.37
C LEU A 147 -2.10 9.89 -15.64
N THR A 148 -0.82 10.02 -15.45
CA THR A 148 0.17 9.87 -16.51
C THR A 148 1.22 8.83 -16.14
N LEU A 149 1.73 8.17 -17.14
CA LEU A 149 2.90 7.29 -17.03
C LEU A 149 3.99 7.84 -17.96
N THR A 150 5.17 8.03 -17.40
CA THR A 150 6.33 8.51 -18.17
C THR A 150 7.42 7.46 -18.18
N LYS A 151 7.99 7.21 -19.36
CA LYS A 151 9.13 6.33 -19.57
C LYS A 151 10.40 7.14 -19.79
N ILE A 152 11.43 6.88 -19.00
CA ILE A 152 12.77 7.47 -19.17
C ILE A 152 13.83 6.38 -19.27
N ASN A 153 14.92 6.68 -19.94
CA ASN A 153 16.09 5.82 -20.01
C ASN A 153 17.02 6.08 -18.80
N SER A 154 17.93 5.14 -18.55
CA SER A 154 18.92 5.26 -17.46
C SER A 154 19.86 6.47 -17.57
N ASN A 155 19.91 7.14 -18.74
CA ASN A 155 20.65 8.38 -18.96
C ASN A 155 19.83 9.66 -18.72
N GLY A 156 18.57 9.53 -18.25
CA GLY A 156 17.66 10.65 -17.99
C GLY A 156 16.88 11.18 -19.18
N THR A 157 17.02 10.55 -20.37
CA THR A 157 16.26 10.96 -21.54
C THR A 157 14.84 10.39 -21.48
N GLU A 158 13.85 11.26 -21.58
CA GLU A 158 12.45 10.87 -21.72
C GLU A 158 12.22 10.20 -23.08
N SER A 159 11.59 9.05 -23.06
CA SER A 159 11.15 8.36 -24.26
C SER A 159 9.73 8.78 -24.66
N TRP A 160 8.86 8.87 -23.69
CA TRP A 160 7.48 9.33 -23.84
C TRP A 160 6.82 9.59 -22.50
N THR A 161 5.80 10.45 -22.51
CA THR A 161 4.80 10.63 -21.46
C THR A 161 3.43 10.34 -22.04
N ARG A 162 2.61 9.55 -21.37
CA ARG A 162 1.25 9.18 -21.80
C ARG A 162 0.24 9.47 -20.73
N GLN A 163 -0.84 10.14 -21.10
CA GLN A 163 -2.03 10.22 -20.30
C GLN A 163 -2.75 8.85 -20.34
N LEU A 164 -3.18 8.37 -19.20
CA LEU A 164 -3.90 7.12 -19.06
C LEU A 164 -5.41 7.40 -19.21
N ALA A 165 -6.00 6.95 -20.30
CA ALA A 165 -7.42 7.19 -20.60
C ALA A 165 -8.34 6.51 -19.58
N GLY A 166 -9.38 7.22 -19.14
CA GLY A 166 -10.35 6.69 -18.16
C GLY A 166 -9.88 6.78 -16.71
N THR A 167 -8.90 7.64 -16.44
CA THR A 167 -8.37 7.89 -15.09
C THR A 167 -8.70 9.30 -14.61
N ASP A 168 -9.75 9.89 -15.15
CA ASP A 168 -10.24 11.20 -14.73
C ASP A 168 -10.57 11.15 -13.24
N SER A 169 -10.09 12.13 -12.50
CA SER A 169 -10.31 12.22 -11.05
C SER A 169 -9.69 11.09 -10.21
N VAL A 170 -8.59 10.48 -10.67
CA VAL A 170 -7.79 9.56 -9.87
C VAL A 170 -6.62 10.31 -9.24
N ILE A 171 -6.53 10.26 -7.92
CA ILE A 171 -5.39 10.77 -7.17
C ILE A 171 -4.33 9.67 -7.14
N PRO A 172 -3.12 9.91 -7.68
CA PRO A 172 -2.09 8.87 -7.76
C PRO A 172 -1.52 8.55 -6.38
N ALA A 173 -1.21 7.28 -6.16
CA ALA A 173 -0.55 6.82 -4.95
C ALA A 173 0.78 6.14 -5.24
N ASP A 174 0.76 4.98 -5.86
CA ASP A 174 1.93 4.14 -6.02
C ASP A 174 1.88 3.33 -7.31
N LEU A 175 3.03 2.84 -7.73
CA LEU A 175 3.13 1.86 -8.81
C LEU A 175 4.22 0.82 -8.50
N ASP A 176 4.02 -0.38 -8.99
CA ASP A 176 4.98 -1.46 -8.88
C ASP A 176 4.99 -2.29 -10.18
N ILE A 177 6.02 -3.09 -10.38
CA ILE A 177 6.24 -3.87 -11.59
C ILE A 177 6.51 -5.33 -11.28
N THR A 178 5.90 -6.23 -12.05
CA THR A 178 6.16 -7.65 -11.93
C THR A 178 7.47 -8.07 -12.61
N ASN A 179 7.96 -9.26 -12.30
CA ASN A 179 9.10 -9.86 -13.01
C ASN A 179 8.86 -10.08 -14.51
N GLU A 180 7.60 -10.02 -14.96
CA GLU A 180 7.19 -10.15 -16.36
C GLU A 180 7.01 -8.79 -17.06
N ASP A 181 7.49 -7.72 -16.42
CA ASP A 181 7.39 -6.35 -16.93
C ASP A 181 5.95 -5.83 -17.09
N ILE A 182 5.05 -6.24 -16.19
CA ILE A 182 3.70 -5.71 -16.11
C ILE A 182 3.66 -4.67 -15.00
N ILE A 183 3.24 -3.46 -15.32
CA ILE A 183 3.11 -2.36 -14.36
C ILE A 183 1.70 -2.37 -13.76
N PHE A 184 1.63 -2.31 -12.44
CA PHE A 184 0.42 -2.00 -11.70
C PHE A 184 0.56 -0.59 -11.13
N TYR A 185 -0.36 0.28 -11.47
CA TYR A 185 -0.40 1.66 -11.04
C TYR A 185 -1.78 1.98 -10.49
N GLY A 186 -1.86 2.78 -9.45
CA GLY A 186 -3.14 3.15 -8.90
C GLY A 186 -3.08 4.23 -7.86
N GLY A 187 -4.23 4.43 -7.28
CA GLY A 187 -4.52 5.43 -6.28
C GLY A 187 -5.96 5.30 -5.84
N HIS A 188 -6.59 6.40 -5.55
CA HIS A 188 -8.00 6.43 -5.23
C HIS A 188 -8.74 7.39 -6.16
N SER A 189 -9.95 7.01 -6.57
CA SER A 189 -10.76 7.77 -7.51
C SER A 189 -12.12 8.13 -6.93
N TYR A 190 -12.63 9.28 -7.32
CA TYR A 190 -14.01 9.66 -7.01
C TYR A 190 -14.97 8.66 -7.64
N ARG A 191 -15.83 8.05 -6.83
CA ARG A 191 -16.80 7.03 -7.27
C ARG A 191 -17.73 7.53 -8.35
N ASP A 192 -18.19 8.77 -8.22
CA ASP A 192 -19.16 9.41 -9.11
C ASP A 192 -18.53 10.48 -10.02
N GLY A 193 -17.20 10.62 -10.03
CA GLY A 193 -16.48 11.61 -10.82
C GLY A 193 -16.64 13.07 -10.35
N ASN A 194 -17.27 13.33 -9.22
CA ASN A 194 -17.61 14.68 -8.73
C ASN A 194 -17.26 14.94 -7.26
N GLY A 195 -16.25 14.30 -6.74
CA GLY A 195 -15.86 14.39 -5.34
C GLY A 195 -16.09 13.09 -4.58
N GLU A 196 -16.02 13.16 -3.28
CA GLU A 196 -16.17 11.99 -2.41
C GLU A 196 -17.52 11.25 -2.60
N PRO A 197 -17.58 9.95 -2.37
CA PRO A 197 -16.54 9.08 -1.77
C PRO A 197 -15.51 8.55 -2.77
N PHE A 198 -14.36 8.10 -2.22
CA PHE A 198 -13.30 7.48 -2.98
C PHE A 198 -13.42 5.96 -3.01
N ASP A 199 -12.88 5.34 -4.07
CA ASP A 199 -12.60 3.91 -4.16
C ASP A 199 -11.13 3.65 -4.51
N TYR A 200 -10.57 2.51 -4.11
CA TYR A 200 -9.28 2.10 -4.64
C TYR A 200 -9.37 1.94 -6.15
N THR A 201 -8.39 2.47 -6.85
CA THR A 201 -8.25 2.26 -8.29
C THR A 201 -6.93 1.57 -8.55
N SER A 202 -6.96 0.44 -9.25
CA SER A 202 -5.79 -0.26 -9.75
C SER A 202 -5.87 -0.41 -11.24
N ILE A 203 -4.75 -0.20 -11.92
CA ILE A 203 -4.61 -0.18 -13.37
C ILE A 203 -3.48 -1.13 -13.75
N ARG A 204 -3.74 -2.02 -14.68
CA ARG A 204 -2.71 -2.87 -15.28
C ARG A 204 -2.29 -2.30 -16.63
N ILE A 205 -0.97 -2.15 -16.82
CA ILE A 205 -0.38 -1.42 -17.95
C ILE A 205 0.83 -2.20 -18.48
N ASP A 206 1.00 -2.23 -19.80
CA ASP A 206 2.21 -2.77 -20.43
C ASP A 206 3.36 -1.72 -20.49
N LEU A 207 4.56 -2.14 -20.91
CA LEU A 207 5.73 -1.25 -21.02
C LEU A 207 5.61 -0.21 -22.15
N GLU A 208 4.62 -0.29 -23.00
CA GLU A 208 4.27 0.69 -24.04
C GLU A 208 3.25 1.70 -23.53
N GLY A 209 2.74 1.52 -22.30
CA GLY A 209 1.74 2.40 -21.67
C GLY A 209 0.31 2.13 -22.15
N ASN A 210 0.04 0.94 -22.70
CA ASN A 210 -1.33 0.53 -23.02
C ASN A 210 -1.98 -0.05 -21.78
N ILE A 211 -3.22 0.35 -21.51
CA ILE A 211 -4.02 -0.14 -20.41
C ILE A 211 -4.66 -1.46 -20.79
N ASP A 212 -4.41 -2.52 -20.00
CA ASP A 212 -5.10 -3.79 -20.13
C ASP A 212 -6.48 -3.72 -19.46
N TRP A 213 -6.53 -3.15 -18.24
CA TRP A 213 -7.77 -2.93 -17.49
C TRP A 213 -7.60 -1.86 -16.41
N ILE A 214 -8.73 -1.27 -16.01
CA ILE A 214 -8.89 -0.40 -14.84
C ILE A 214 -9.94 -1.06 -13.94
N LYS A 215 -9.68 -1.16 -12.65
CA LYS A 215 -10.63 -1.69 -11.66
C LYS A 215 -10.69 -0.81 -10.43
N ASN A 216 -11.92 -0.58 -9.96
CA ASN A 216 -12.22 0.12 -8.73
C ASN A 216 -12.71 -0.88 -7.69
N TYR A 217 -12.29 -0.68 -6.44
CA TYR A 217 -12.66 -1.54 -5.33
C TYR A 217 -13.24 -0.68 -4.21
N ALA A 218 -14.50 -0.91 -3.89
CA ALA A 218 -15.17 -0.31 -2.75
C ALA A 218 -14.84 -1.10 -1.48
N GLY A 219 -14.65 -0.39 -0.39
CA GLY A 219 -14.35 -0.98 0.91
C GLY A 219 -15.46 -1.85 1.44
N PRO A 220 -15.11 -2.89 2.20
CA PRO A 220 -16.09 -3.81 2.77
C PRO A 220 -16.81 -3.22 3.99
N ARG A 221 -16.35 -2.11 4.51
CA ARG A 221 -16.93 -1.46 5.69
C ARG A 221 -17.63 -0.18 5.33
N GLY A 222 -18.77 0.00 5.97
CA GLY A 222 -19.58 1.17 5.95
C GLY A 222 -21.04 0.80 5.84
N TYR A 223 -21.86 1.67 6.34
CA TYR A 223 -23.29 1.46 6.48
C TYR A 223 -24.03 1.97 5.26
N ASN A 224 -23.50 3.01 4.68
CA ASN A 224 -23.99 3.53 3.43
C ASN A 224 -22.79 3.68 2.49
N LEU A 225 -22.79 2.92 1.40
CA LEU A 225 -21.77 2.97 0.35
C LEU A 225 -21.59 4.37 -0.25
N GLU A 226 -22.56 5.27 -0.09
CA GLU A 226 -22.45 6.66 -0.54
C GLU A 226 -21.40 7.46 0.25
N TYR A 227 -21.01 7.00 1.44
CA TYR A 227 -20.21 7.77 2.38
C TYR A 227 -18.87 7.14 2.76
N ILE A 228 -18.56 5.95 2.27
CA ILE A 228 -17.32 5.28 2.59
C ILE A 228 -16.21 5.78 1.67
N ARG A 229 -15.14 6.26 2.27
CA ARG A 229 -13.89 6.57 1.59
C ARG A 229 -12.96 5.36 1.62
N ASN A 230 -12.27 5.13 0.52
CA ASN A 230 -11.26 4.11 0.39
C ASN A 230 -10.05 4.75 -0.29
N GLU A 231 -9.00 4.97 0.46
CA GLU A 231 -7.79 5.65 -0.02
C GLU A 231 -6.64 4.66 -0.16
N LEU A 232 -6.19 4.44 -1.38
CA LEU A 232 -5.05 3.58 -1.71
C LEU A 232 -3.77 4.39 -1.62
N TYR A 233 -2.77 3.87 -0.91
CA TYR A 233 -1.47 4.52 -0.73
C TYR A 233 -0.28 3.69 -1.20
N GLY A 234 -0.37 2.36 -1.21
CA GLY A 234 0.72 1.50 -1.61
C GLY A 234 0.30 0.33 -2.50
N ILE A 235 1.18 -0.06 -3.40
CA ILE A 235 1.03 -1.22 -4.29
C ILE A 235 2.30 -2.08 -4.21
N LYS A 236 2.12 -3.40 -4.05
CA LYS A 236 3.22 -4.36 -4.14
C LYS A 236 2.81 -5.57 -4.95
N THR A 237 3.60 -5.88 -5.95
CA THR A 237 3.41 -7.04 -6.82
C THR A 237 4.17 -8.25 -6.29
N ILE A 238 3.57 -9.41 -6.44
CA ILE A 238 4.22 -10.70 -6.20
C ILE A 238 3.96 -11.64 -7.39
N GLU A 239 4.59 -12.82 -7.38
CA GLU A 239 4.52 -13.78 -8.49
C GLU A 239 3.09 -14.06 -9.00
N ASN A 240 2.09 -14.07 -8.10
CA ASN A 240 0.73 -14.48 -8.41
C ASN A 240 -0.35 -13.46 -8.06
N GLY A 241 0.01 -12.22 -7.78
CA GLY A 241 -0.97 -11.20 -7.46
C GLY A 241 -0.40 -9.85 -7.07
N VAL A 242 -1.29 -9.00 -6.58
CA VAL A 242 -1.00 -7.62 -6.21
C VAL A 242 -1.61 -7.31 -4.85
N TYR A 243 -0.82 -6.81 -3.95
CA TYR A 243 -1.28 -6.20 -2.70
C TYR A 243 -1.54 -4.71 -2.90
N LEU A 244 -2.69 -4.26 -2.43
CA LEU A 244 -3.11 -2.87 -2.37
C LEU A 244 -3.28 -2.50 -0.90
N PHE A 245 -2.56 -1.48 -0.45
CA PHE A 245 -2.50 -1.04 0.93
C PHE A 245 -3.12 0.35 1.07
N GLY A 246 -3.95 0.54 2.08
CA GLY A 246 -4.55 1.84 2.32
C GLY A 246 -5.60 1.80 3.42
N GLY A 247 -6.52 2.74 3.38
CA GLY A 247 -7.57 2.89 4.38
C GLY A 247 -8.98 2.69 3.84
N THR A 248 -9.90 2.36 4.72
CA THR A 248 -11.35 2.32 4.48
C THR A 248 -12.08 2.84 5.71
N GLY A 249 -13.08 3.65 5.53
CA GLY A 249 -13.90 4.15 6.63
C GLY A 249 -14.61 5.44 6.29
N ASP A 250 -15.17 6.03 7.33
CA ASP A 250 -15.86 7.30 7.26
C ASP A 250 -15.02 8.34 8.02
N GLU A 251 -14.43 9.26 7.29
CA GLU A 251 -13.56 10.31 7.83
C GLU A 251 -14.30 11.64 7.99
N ASP A 252 -15.53 11.75 7.45
CA ASP A 252 -16.29 12.99 7.49
C ASP A 252 -17.07 13.13 8.80
N GLU A 253 -16.77 14.18 9.58
CA GLU A 253 -17.49 14.51 10.81
C GLU A 253 -19.01 14.63 10.62
N SER A 254 -19.48 14.93 9.40
CA SER A 254 -20.91 15.02 9.09
C SER A 254 -21.62 13.66 9.16
N TYR A 255 -20.89 12.57 9.05
CA TYR A 255 -21.41 11.20 9.17
C TYR A 255 -21.27 10.64 10.58
N SER A 256 -20.31 11.10 11.34
CA SER A 256 -20.14 10.75 12.77
C SER A 256 -21.28 11.33 13.63
N GLU A 257 -21.97 12.39 13.19
CA GLU A 257 -23.12 12.97 13.90
C GLU A 257 -24.35 12.05 13.89
N ASP A 258 -24.46 11.11 12.95
CA ASP A 258 -25.55 10.12 12.91
C ASP A 258 -25.18 8.80 13.61
N SER A 259 -24.26 8.87 14.52
CA SER A 259 -23.74 7.76 15.36
C SER A 259 -24.82 7.00 16.14
N SER A 260 -26.07 7.50 16.17
CA SER A 260 -27.20 6.79 16.77
C SER A 260 -27.65 5.54 15.98
N MET A 261 -27.29 5.45 14.69
CA MET A 261 -27.67 4.32 13.83
C MET A 261 -26.53 3.34 13.59
N TYR A 262 -25.31 3.76 13.82
CA TYR A 262 -24.11 3.02 13.46
C TYR A 262 -23.19 2.90 14.64
N GLU A 263 -22.85 1.68 15.01
CA GLU A 263 -21.88 1.45 16.08
C GLU A 263 -20.52 2.04 15.69
N SER A 264 -19.65 2.17 16.65
CA SER A 264 -18.26 2.66 16.64
C SER A 264 -17.33 2.17 15.53
N SER A 265 -17.84 1.87 14.36
CA SER A 265 -17.13 1.46 13.14
C SER A 265 -16.95 2.59 12.13
N ASP A 266 -17.41 3.79 12.46
CA ASP A 266 -17.30 5.00 11.63
C ASP A 266 -15.92 5.63 11.70
N VAL A 267 -14.94 4.89 12.14
CA VAL A 267 -13.56 5.30 12.20
C VAL A 267 -12.80 4.77 10.99
N TRP A 268 -11.77 5.50 10.63
CA TRP A 268 -10.83 5.11 9.60
C TRP A 268 -10.09 3.83 9.97
N ASN A 269 -10.06 2.85 9.08
CA ASN A 269 -9.45 1.54 9.31
C ASN A 269 -8.44 1.22 8.21
N GLY A 270 -7.41 0.47 8.57
CA GLY A 270 -6.50 -0.08 7.58
C GLY A 270 -7.20 -1.13 6.72
N TRP A 271 -7.01 -1.06 5.40
CA TRP A 271 -7.56 -2.04 4.46
C TRP A 271 -6.48 -2.54 3.52
N VAL A 272 -6.26 -3.85 3.53
CA VAL A 272 -5.33 -4.53 2.64
C VAL A 272 -6.13 -5.44 1.72
N LEU A 273 -6.01 -5.21 0.43
CA LEU A 273 -6.65 -6.00 -0.60
C LEU A 273 -5.60 -6.77 -1.38
N PHE A 274 -5.79 -8.08 -1.52
CA PHE A 274 -4.98 -8.92 -2.39
C PHE A 274 -5.78 -9.39 -3.58
N THR A 275 -5.27 -9.15 -4.79
CA THR A 275 -5.90 -9.53 -6.05
C THR A 275 -4.97 -10.43 -6.88
N ASP A 276 -5.53 -11.20 -7.81
CA ASP A 276 -4.74 -11.79 -8.89
C ASP A 276 -4.30 -10.70 -9.91
N HIS A 277 -3.45 -11.05 -10.86
CA HIS A 277 -2.99 -10.13 -11.91
C HIS A 277 -4.11 -9.70 -12.90
N ASN A 278 -5.29 -10.32 -12.84
CA ASN A 278 -6.48 -9.87 -13.56
C ASN A 278 -7.35 -8.95 -12.73
N GLY A 279 -6.90 -8.61 -11.50
CA GLY A 279 -7.61 -7.75 -10.58
C GLY A 279 -8.84 -8.39 -9.95
N ASN A 280 -8.93 -9.73 -9.88
CA ASN A 280 -9.97 -10.40 -9.11
C ASN A 280 -9.54 -10.48 -7.65
N ILE A 281 -10.44 -10.15 -6.75
CA ILE A 281 -10.17 -10.17 -5.31
C ILE A 281 -9.94 -11.61 -4.86
N ILE A 282 -8.79 -11.87 -4.25
CA ILE A 282 -8.44 -13.13 -3.61
C ILE A 282 -8.68 -13.00 -2.10
N ARG A 283 -8.27 -11.86 -1.49
CA ARG A 283 -8.35 -11.65 -0.05
C ARG A 283 -8.56 -10.17 0.25
N SER A 284 -9.32 -9.92 1.31
CA SER A 284 -9.61 -8.57 1.82
C SER A 284 -9.50 -8.59 3.34
N ASP A 285 -8.56 -7.83 3.89
CA ASP A 285 -8.30 -7.74 5.32
C ASP A 285 -8.52 -6.30 5.80
N VAL A 286 -9.34 -6.15 6.83
CA VAL A 286 -9.56 -4.86 7.50
C VAL A 286 -8.98 -4.91 8.90
N PHE A 287 -8.18 -3.91 9.24
CA PHE A 287 -7.51 -3.77 10.52
C PHE A 287 -8.04 -2.53 11.23
N CYS A 288 -8.56 -2.72 12.43
CA CYS A 288 -9.05 -1.64 13.26
C CYS A 288 -8.57 -1.83 14.71
N HIS A 289 -8.39 -0.73 15.40
CA HIS A 289 -7.99 -0.71 16.80
C HIS A 289 -9.03 0.03 17.64
N ASN A 290 -9.85 -0.72 18.42
CA ASN A 290 -10.73 -0.24 19.49
C ASN A 290 -11.45 1.10 19.24
N ASN A 291 -12.09 1.27 18.08
CA ASN A 291 -12.85 2.47 17.74
C ASN A 291 -12.02 3.77 17.66
N VAL A 292 -10.80 3.67 17.24
CA VAL A 292 -9.92 4.80 16.91
C VAL A 292 -9.45 4.71 15.47
N ASN A 293 -9.15 5.84 14.87
CA ASN A 293 -8.60 5.89 13.53
C ASN A 293 -7.32 5.04 13.44
N THR A 294 -7.23 4.25 12.41
CA THR A 294 -6.08 3.38 12.14
C THR A 294 -5.96 3.22 10.62
N ALA A 295 -5.45 4.23 9.94
CA ALA A 295 -5.21 4.15 8.51
C ALA A 295 -3.96 3.34 8.21
N THR A 296 -3.97 2.54 7.16
CA THR A 296 -2.75 1.94 6.60
C THR A 296 -2.21 2.87 5.53
N GLU A 297 -1.08 3.49 5.81
CA GLU A 297 -0.43 4.41 4.86
C GLU A 297 0.44 3.67 3.85
N TYR A 298 1.19 2.67 4.31
CA TYR A 298 2.10 1.89 3.48
C TYR A 298 2.14 0.44 3.90
N GLY A 299 2.51 -0.41 2.97
CA GLY A 299 2.77 -1.82 3.23
C GLY A 299 3.94 -2.33 2.41
N ASP A 300 4.54 -3.40 2.89
CA ASP A 300 5.58 -4.11 2.17
C ASP A 300 5.47 -5.62 2.39
N ILE A 301 6.00 -6.38 1.45
CA ILE A 301 5.95 -7.84 1.46
C ILE A 301 7.11 -8.38 2.27
N THR A 302 6.81 -9.36 3.10
CA THR A 302 7.80 -10.13 3.85
C THR A 302 7.88 -11.55 3.30
N GLU A 303 8.92 -12.29 3.68
CA GLU A 303 9.14 -13.68 3.25
C GLU A 303 7.95 -14.60 3.59
N ASP A 304 7.20 -14.29 4.66
CA ASP A 304 6.12 -15.11 5.20
C ASP A 304 4.76 -14.36 5.32
N GLY A 305 4.63 -13.21 4.66
CA GLY A 305 3.41 -12.42 4.70
C GLY A 305 3.61 -10.98 4.23
N TYR A 306 3.11 -10.03 5.00
CA TYR A 306 3.31 -8.62 4.74
C TYR A 306 3.37 -7.79 6.04
N MET A 307 3.94 -6.60 5.94
CA MET A 307 3.92 -5.59 7.00
C MET A 307 3.09 -4.40 6.54
N ILE A 308 2.36 -3.81 7.47
CA ILE A 308 1.65 -2.55 7.27
C ILE A 308 2.15 -1.52 8.28
N PHE A 309 2.20 -0.28 7.81
CA PHE A 309 2.52 0.88 8.62
C PHE A 309 1.27 1.73 8.72
N ASN A 310 0.80 1.89 9.94
CA ASN A 310 -0.44 2.55 10.23
C ASN A 310 -0.17 3.90 10.88
N ASP A 311 -0.99 4.85 10.53
CA ASP A 311 -1.29 6.01 11.31
C ASP A 311 -2.42 5.65 12.30
N THR A 312 -2.25 5.87 13.59
CA THR A 312 -3.23 5.47 14.59
C THR A 312 -3.36 6.47 15.74
N ASP A 313 -4.59 6.73 16.13
CA ASP A 313 -4.94 7.56 17.31
C ASP A 313 -5.09 6.71 18.58
N ALA A 314 -4.65 5.47 18.57
CA ALA A 314 -4.86 4.50 19.64
C ALA A 314 -4.32 4.95 21.01
N PHE A 315 -3.37 5.88 21.05
CA PHE A 315 -2.68 6.32 22.26
C PHE A 315 -2.89 7.81 22.59
N GLY A 316 -3.82 8.46 21.90
CA GLY A 316 -4.28 9.82 22.22
C GLY A 316 -3.74 10.94 21.33
N ASP A 317 -2.68 10.69 20.59
CA ASP A 317 -2.16 11.52 19.50
C ASP A 317 -1.86 10.60 18.33
N THR A 318 -1.76 11.16 17.13
CA THR A 318 -1.39 10.38 15.93
C THR A 318 -0.01 9.76 16.08
N GLU A 319 0.05 8.44 16.05
CA GLU A 319 1.27 7.66 16.22
C GLU A 319 1.46 6.66 15.07
N VAL A 320 2.71 6.28 14.83
CA VAL A 320 3.05 5.27 13.83
C VAL A 320 2.92 3.87 14.44
N GLY A 321 1.99 3.09 13.92
CA GLY A 321 1.86 1.67 14.21
C GLY A 321 2.56 0.81 13.15
N VAL A 322 3.14 -0.31 13.58
CA VAL A 322 3.68 -1.32 12.67
C VAL A 322 3.05 -2.66 12.99
N MET A 323 2.45 -3.28 11.99
CA MET A 323 1.82 -4.59 12.14
C MET A 323 2.39 -5.56 11.11
N ARG A 324 2.87 -6.71 11.57
CA ARG A 324 3.29 -7.81 10.70
C ARG A 324 2.19 -8.86 10.65
N ILE A 325 1.73 -9.14 9.44
CA ILE A 325 0.71 -10.13 9.18
C ILE A 325 1.39 -11.36 8.55
N LEU A 326 1.31 -12.47 9.24
CA LEU A 326 1.82 -13.74 8.72
C LEU A 326 0.76 -14.35 7.80
N ASN A 327 1.17 -14.76 6.62
CA ASN A 327 0.33 -15.50 5.71
C ASN A 327 0.66 -17.00 5.82
N PRO A 328 -0.12 -17.79 6.55
CA PRO A 328 0.14 -19.23 6.71
C PRO A 328 0.03 -20.02 5.40
N SER A 329 -0.46 -19.40 4.32
CA SER A 329 -0.69 -20.03 3.03
C SER A 329 0.44 -19.84 2.01
N LEU A 330 1.55 -19.17 2.37
CA LEU A 330 2.73 -19.07 1.49
C LEU A 330 3.62 -20.33 1.47
N SER A 331 3.12 -21.47 1.95
CA SER A 331 3.73 -22.73 1.60
C SER A 331 3.50 -23.02 0.11
N LYS A 332 4.55 -23.32 -0.59
CA LYS A 332 4.72 -23.38 -2.05
C LYS A 332 3.73 -24.27 -2.86
N ASN A 333 2.70 -24.84 -2.25
CA ASN A 333 1.83 -25.85 -2.86
C ASN A 333 0.32 -25.61 -2.81
N ASP A 334 -0.18 -24.49 -2.22
CA ASP A 334 -1.62 -24.35 -1.97
C ASP A 334 -2.30 -23.17 -2.72
N ILE A 335 -1.74 -22.71 -3.82
CA ILE A 335 -2.25 -21.52 -4.50
C ILE A 335 -3.01 -21.88 -5.76
N LEU A 336 -4.05 -22.61 -5.68
CA LEU A 336 -5.10 -22.66 -6.73
C LEU A 336 -6.30 -23.48 -6.25
N HIS A 337 -7.05 -22.96 -5.27
CA HIS A 337 -8.39 -23.49 -5.06
C HIS A 337 -9.41 -22.36 -4.89
N ASP A 338 -10.47 -22.52 -5.65
CA ASP A 338 -11.67 -21.73 -5.71
C ASP A 338 -12.23 -21.47 -4.28
N TYR A 339 -11.85 -20.31 -3.67
CA TYR A 339 -12.29 -19.92 -2.33
C TYR A 339 -13.75 -19.42 -2.34
N ASN A 340 -14.66 -20.30 -2.78
CA ASN A 340 -16.08 -20.08 -2.66
C ASN A 340 -16.65 -20.52 -1.29
N THR A 341 -15.79 -20.80 -0.32
CA THR A 341 -16.25 -21.23 1.01
C THR A 341 -15.96 -20.15 2.05
N PHE A 342 -16.96 -19.41 2.47
CA PHE A 342 -16.84 -18.40 3.51
C PHE A 342 -17.39 -18.91 4.84
N LEU A 343 -16.67 -18.61 5.93
CA LEU A 343 -17.11 -18.90 7.28
C LEU A 343 -17.63 -17.62 7.93
N TYR A 344 -18.94 -17.51 8.15
CA TYR A 344 -19.60 -16.30 8.65
C TYR A 344 -20.73 -16.58 9.65
N PRO A 345 -21.12 -15.62 10.49
CA PRO A 345 -20.46 -14.35 10.77
C PRO A 345 -19.18 -14.56 11.58
N ASN A 346 -18.17 -13.72 11.38
CA ASN A 346 -16.95 -13.70 12.19
C ASN A 346 -16.54 -12.22 12.40
N PRO A 347 -16.62 -11.68 13.63
CA PRO A 347 -16.93 -12.33 14.92
C PRO A 347 -18.36 -12.90 15.06
N THR A 348 -18.55 -13.81 16.01
CA THR A 348 -19.85 -14.39 16.32
C THR A 348 -20.01 -14.72 17.81
N SER A 349 -21.27 -14.74 18.27
CA SER A 349 -21.60 -15.18 19.63
C SER A 349 -22.17 -16.61 19.67
N PHE A 350 -22.72 -17.12 18.58
CA PHE A 350 -23.48 -18.36 18.57
C PHE A 350 -23.08 -19.38 17.50
N TYR A 351 -23.21 -18.99 16.23
CA TYR A 351 -23.06 -19.90 15.10
C TYR A 351 -22.13 -19.33 14.04
N LEU A 352 -21.44 -20.25 13.36
CA LEU A 352 -20.74 -19.99 12.11
C LEU A 352 -21.38 -20.85 11.02
N ASN A 353 -21.55 -20.27 9.85
CA ASN A 353 -22.06 -20.96 8.68
C ASN A 353 -20.96 -21.03 7.62
N LEU A 354 -20.94 -22.09 6.85
CA LEU A 354 -20.18 -22.20 5.61
C LEU A 354 -21.11 -21.84 4.45
N ASP A 355 -20.69 -20.95 3.58
CA ASP A 355 -21.46 -20.56 2.39
C ASP A 355 -21.32 -21.61 1.28
N VAL A 356 -21.77 -22.81 1.56
CA VAL A 356 -21.74 -23.95 0.62
C VAL A 356 -22.83 -24.95 0.95
N ASP A 357 -23.37 -25.57 -0.07
CA ASP A 357 -24.36 -26.67 0.05
C ASP A 357 -23.74 -28.03 0.44
N LYS A 358 -22.45 -28.07 0.70
CA LYS A 358 -21.69 -29.28 1.00
C LYS A 358 -21.34 -29.38 2.48
N ASN A 359 -21.27 -30.58 3.03
CA ASN A 359 -20.82 -30.80 4.40
C ASN A 359 -19.34 -31.14 4.47
N TYR A 360 -18.66 -30.55 5.48
CA TYR A 360 -17.23 -30.69 5.70
C TYR A 360 -16.92 -31.30 7.06
N GLN A 361 -15.75 -31.90 7.20
CA GLN A 361 -15.19 -32.23 8.51
C GLN A 361 -14.66 -30.96 9.14
N ILE A 362 -15.22 -30.53 10.24
CA ILE A 362 -14.86 -29.29 10.94
C ILE A 362 -14.17 -29.65 12.25
N VAL A 363 -13.05 -28.99 12.53
CA VAL A 363 -12.31 -29.12 13.79
C VAL A 363 -12.11 -27.74 14.40
N VAL A 364 -12.51 -27.56 15.65
CA VAL A 364 -12.32 -26.33 16.42
C VAL A 364 -11.20 -26.55 17.42
N CYS A 365 -10.22 -25.67 17.43
CA CYS A 365 -9.06 -25.69 18.31
C CYS A 365 -8.92 -24.36 19.09
N ASP A 366 -8.22 -24.40 20.21
CA ASP A 366 -7.72 -23.20 20.86
C ASP A 366 -6.53 -22.60 20.08
N MET A 367 -6.03 -21.45 20.52
CA MET A 367 -4.89 -20.76 19.90
C MET A 367 -3.55 -21.50 20.04
N LEU A 368 -3.48 -22.55 20.88
CA LEU A 368 -2.32 -23.42 21.04
C LEU A 368 -2.41 -24.66 20.13
N GLY A 369 -3.51 -24.79 19.35
CA GLY A 369 -3.75 -25.94 18.48
C GLY A 369 -4.37 -27.14 19.19
N ASN A 370 -4.75 -27.06 20.46
CA ASN A 370 -5.44 -28.12 21.16
C ASN A 370 -6.87 -28.24 20.64
N LYS A 371 -7.24 -29.41 20.18
CA LYS A 371 -8.60 -29.68 19.70
C LYS A 371 -9.61 -29.56 20.82
N ILE A 372 -10.63 -28.74 20.63
CA ILE A 372 -11.77 -28.57 21.55
C ILE A 372 -12.87 -29.56 21.15
N PHE A 373 -13.32 -29.51 19.90
CA PHE A 373 -14.26 -30.50 19.35
C PHE A 373 -14.13 -30.62 17.83
N SER A 374 -14.85 -31.57 17.27
CA SER A 374 -15.03 -31.70 15.81
C SER A 374 -16.43 -32.17 15.48
N GLN A 375 -16.89 -31.75 14.31
CA GLN A 375 -18.19 -32.16 13.77
C GLN A 375 -18.15 -32.25 12.26
N PHE A 376 -19.20 -32.82 11.67
CA PHE A 376 -19.42 -32.88 10.24
C PHE A 376 -20.65 -32.06 9.90
N GLY A 377 -20.56 -31.17 8.92
CA GLY A 377 -21.65 -30.28 8.53
C GLY A 377 -21.19 -29.01 7.85
N ASN A 378 -22.11 -28.07 7.65
CA ASN A 378 -21.86 -26.74 7.10
C ASN A 378 -22.23 -25.61 8.08
N LYS A 379 -22.51 -25.93 9.34
CA LYS A 379 -22.83 -24.98 10.39
C LYS A 379 -22.17 -25.42 11.70
N ILE A 380 -21.57 -24.48 12.44
CA ILE A 380 -20.84 -24.72 13.69
C ILE A 380 -21.54 -24.00 14.82
N ASN A 381 -21.90 -24.70 15.88
CA ASN A 381 -22.38 -24.08 17.13
C ASN A 381 -21.21 -23.89 18.09
N ILE A 382 -20.88 -22.65 18.40
CA ILE A 382 -19.84 -22.28 19.37
C ILE A 382 -20.39 -21.51 20.58
N GLU A 383 -21.72 -21.47 20.74
CA GLU A 383 -22.39 -20.78 21.85
C GLU A 383 -21.84 -21.17 23.24
N HIS A 384 -21.52 -22.44 23.38
CA HIS A 384 -21.03 -23.03 24.63
C HIS A 384 -19.54 -22.75 24.92
N LEU A 385 -18.82 -22.13 23.96
CA LEU A 385 -17.42 -21.78 24.15
C LEU A 385 -17.28 -20.42 24.84
N PRO A 386 -16.23 -20.22 25.66
CA PRO A 386 -15.89 -18.90 26.21
C PRO A 386 -15.60 -17.87 25.12
N SER A 387 -15.75 -16.58 25.43
CA SER A 387 -15.32 -15.50 24.56
C SER A 387 -13.79 -15.55 24.39
N ALA A 388 -13.35 -15.86 23.21
CA ALA A 388 -11.93 -16.02 22.87
C ALA A 388 -11.74 -16.12 21.35
N THR A 389 -10.48 -16.17 20.92
CA THR A 389 -10.13 -16.53 19.54
C THR A 389 -9.92 -18.03 19.41
N TYR A 390 -10.45 -18.60 18.34
CA TYR A 390 -10.35 -20.02 18.02
C TYR A 390 -9.79 -20.24 16.62
N ILE A 391 -9.20 -21.40 16.38
CA ILE A 391 -8.81 -21.88 15.07
C ILE A 391 -9.86 -22.90 14.62
N VAL A 392 -10.50 -22.64 13.47
CA VAL A 392 -11.46 -23.55 12.85
C VAL A 392 -10.86 -24.10 11.57
N SER A 393 -10.68 -25.40 11.53
CA SER A 393 -10.18 -26.12 10.38
C SER A 393 -11.31 -26.88 9.71
N ILE A 394 -11.40 -26.73 8.40
CA ILE A 394 -12.45 -27.33 7.56
C ILE A 394 -11.77 -28.22 6.52
N ALA A 395 -12.13 -29.47 6.43
CA ALA A 395 -11.59 -30.42 5.47
C ALA A 395 -12.71 -31.10 4.68
N ASP A 396 -12.52 -31.22 3.38
CA ASP A 396 -13.35 -32.03 2.52
C ASP A 396 -12.94 -33.51 2.71
N LYS A 397 -13.93 -34.43 2.76
CA LYS A 397 -13.64 -35.85 2.86
C LYS A 397 -13.13 -36.46 1.57
N ASP A 398 -13.46 -35.86 0.45
CA ASP A 398 -13.19 -36.38 -0.88
C ASP A 398 -11.89 -35.82 -1.48
N ASN A 399 -11.35 -34.72 -0.88
CA ASN A 399 -10.10 -34.09 -1.25
C ASN A 399 -9.29 -33.90 0.02
N ASP A 400 -7.97 -34.06 -0.03
CA ASP A 400 -7.05 -33.76 1.10
C ASP A 400 -6.93 -32.26 1.42
N GLU A 401 -7.87 -31.44 0.95
CA GLU A 401 -7.89 -30.00 1.12
C GLU A 401 -8.37 -29.62 2.52
N LYS A 402 -7.64 -28.70 3.13
CA LYS A 402 -7.91 -28.22 4.47
C LYS A 402 -7.87 -26.69 4.48
N LEU A 403 -8.99 -26.07 4.80
CA LEU A 403 -9.09 -24.63 5.04
C LEU A 403 -8.97 -24.34 6.54
N ILE A 404 -8.30 -23.26 6.91
CA ILE A 404 -8.10 -22.86 8.31
C ILE A 404 -8.55 -21.40 8.48
N TYR A 405 -9.43 -21.18 9.44
CA TYR A 405 -9.98 -19.88 9.77
C TYR A 405 -9.65 -19.49 11.20
N LYS A 406 -9.34 -18.21 11.43
CA LYS A 406 -9.34 -17.59 12.73
C LYS A 406 -10.75 -17.09 13.03
N VAL A 407 -11.32 -17.51 14.14
CA VAL A 407 -12.68 -17.17 14.57
C VAL A 407 -12.65 -16.42 15.88
N ILE A 408 -13.34 -15.30 15.95
CA ILE A 408 -13.52 -14.52 17.16
C ILE A 408 -14.90 -14.82 17.73
N LYS A 409 -14.95 -15.33 18.96
CA LYS A 409 -16.16 -15.56 19.75
C LYS A 409 -16.32 -14.40 20.75
N ASN A 410 -17.40 -13.64 20.58
CA ASN A 410 -17.81 -12.57 21.49
C ASN A 410 -18.53 -13.09 22.72
#